data_f2046de62fd2be92e8c533427fa82010
#
_entry.id   f2046de62fd2be92e8c533427fa82010
#
_cell.length_a   1.000
_cell.length_b   1.000
_cell.length_c   1.000
_cell.angle_alpha   90.00
_cell.angle_beta   90.00
_cell.angle_gamma   90.00
#
_symmetry.space_group_name_H-M   'P 1'
#
loop_
_entity.id
_entity.type
_entity.pdbx_description
1 polymer ?
#
loop_
_entity_poly.entity_id
_entity_poly.type
_entity_poly.pdbx_seq_one_letter_code
_entity_poly.pdbx_strand_id
1 'polypeptide(L)'
;MRATLYAVVFALALGTTMLLAAPQPPASAELATVLDRAGWYLDYFVDEFENVVAEENYIQDSSQLLPTISPAGGGRGAIAPPPSAAEMLRARHRDLRSDFLLVKSPETEALVPFRDVIQVDGIMVRDREERLAKLFLSASGDTMLQAEHIREEGARYNLGNMRSTLGNPVRALGVLQQTYQPRFRFSLKKEDRSLGPGVAVVEYKEVASPAMIRGEAGRDLPAHGRLWIDIATGRVLKTELQVEQPAVRAVVTTTFQSEEKSGIAVPLEMREQYTFPSGNRVNTVATYGHFRRFDVNANEDIRTPIATTSDAWTGMVFVELPPGRFTMGSASTEAGRNDDETLHDVEITRSFLMGQREVTQQEWRTVMGSAVSHFSTCGPRCPVENVTYVDIQKFLDKMNAHTPQTLRYRLPTEAEWEYGCRARTTGPFSTGENLTTAQANYNGRQPYGSFAAGEFRQKTTPAGTFPLNPWGLADMHGNVWEWTSDWYGPYPEGTAANIDPHGPSSGEKRVIRGGSWFFDANSARCALRYTHAPQDKGFSLGFRLAADRPR
;
A
#
# COMPACT_ATOMS: atom_id res chain seq x y z
N MET A 1 4.68 49.28 -12.39
CA MET A 1 5.12 47.97 -12.86
C MET A 1 4.35 46.92 -12.08
N ARG A 2 3.38 46.27 -12.74
CA ARG A 2 2.54 45.24 -12.11
C ARG A 2 3.36 43.94 -12.06
N ALA A 3 3.83 43.57 -10.90
CA ALA A 3 4.34 42.21 -10.69
C ALA A 3 3.14 41.27 -10.53
N THR A 4 2.76 40.62 -11.60
CA THR A 4 1.76 39.55 -11.58
C THR A 4 2.48 38.32 -11.00
N LEU A 5 2.10 37.90 -9.79
CA LEU A 5 2.54 36.59 -9.24
C LEU A 5 1.86 35.52 -10.08
N TYR A 6 2.63 34.86 -10.91
CA TYR A 6 2.13 33.81 -11.79
C TYR A 6 1.79 32.54 -11.00
N ALA A 7 0.63 32.00 -11.31
CA ALA A 7 0.22 30.68 -10.82
C ALA A 7 1.12 29.62 -11.45
N VAL A 8 1.77 28.82 -10.61
CA VAL A 8 2.55 27.67 -11.05
C VAL A 8 1.61 26.47 -11.10
N VAL A 9 1.23 26.06 -12.30
CA VAL A 9 0.44 24.85 -12.52
C VAL A 9 1.40 23.69 -12.70
N PHE A 10 1.36 22.72 -11.77
CA PHE A 10 2.11 21.47 -11.88
C PHE A 10 1.17 20.39 -12.42
N ALA A 11 1.24 20.12 -13.71
CA ALA A 11 0.52 19.03 -14.35
C ALA A 11 1.45 17.83 -14.56
N LEU A 12 1.00 16.62 -14.20
CA LEU A 12 1.58 15.40 -14.72
C LEU A 12 1.10 15.24 -16.16
N ALA A 13 1.99 15.38 -17.13
CA ALA A 13 1.65 15.09 -18.52
C ALA A 13 2.20 13.72 -18.90
N LEU A 14 1.30 12.81 -19.17
CA LEU A 14 1.57 11.55 -19.86
C LEU A 14 1.33 11.77 -21.36
N GLY A 15 2.36 11.65 -22.12
CA GLY A 15 2.29 11.73 -23.58
C GLY A 15 3.55 11.16 -24.19
N THR A 16 3.39 10.00 -24.73
CA THR A 16 4.24 9.22 -25.63
C THR A 16 5.21 10.01 -26.51
N THR A 17 6.48 9.88 -26.23
CA THR A 17 7.63 9.58 -27.09
C THR A 17 8.87 9.58 -26.21
N MET A 18 9.35 8.36 -25.86
CA MET A 18 10.64 8.20 -25.18
C MET A 18 11.75 8.61 -26.16
N LEU A 19 12.35 9.77 -25.93
CA LEU A 19 13.72 9.99 -26.37
C LEU A 19 14.62 9.25 -25.36
N LEU A 20 15.23 8.17 -25.81
CA LEU A 20 16.21 7.38 -25.05
C LEU A 20 17.29 8.32 -24.51
N ALA A 21 17.37 8.45 -23.20
CA ALA A 21 18.50 9.09 -22.54
C ALA A 21 19.80 8.32 -22.89
N ALA A 22 20.91 9.03 -23.02
CA ALA A 22 22.21 8.41 -23.24
C ALA A 22 22.49 7.38 -22.13
N PRO A 23 23.16 6.23 -22.46
CA PRO A 23 23.42 5.18 -21.48
C PRO A 23 24.16 5.76 -20.27
N GLN A 24 23.60 5.57 -19.09
CA GLN A 24 24.21 6.02 -17.83
C GLN A 24 25.37 5.08 -17.46
N PRO A 25 26.44 5.60 -16.84
CA PRO A 25 27.44 4.72 -16.24
C PRO A 25 26.76 3.80 -15.20
N PRO A 26 27.15 2.53 -15.11
CA PRO A 26 26.56 1.60 -14.18
C PRO A 26 26.70 2.14 -12.74
N ALA A 27 25.61 2.12 -11.99
CA ALA A 27 25.63 2.40 -10.56
C ALA A 27 26.60 1.44 -9.86
N SER A 28 27.25 1.87 -8.75
CA SER A 28 27.98 0.92 -7.92
C SER A 28 27.03 -0.20 -7.47
N ALA A 29 27.53 -1.41 -7.28
CA ALA A 29 26.70 -2.55 -6.85
C ALA A 29 25.90 -2.24 -5.57
N GLU A 30 26.49 -1.47 -4.67
CA GLU A 30 25.84 -1.01 -3.43
C GLU A 30 24.67 -0.05 -3.72
N LEU A 31 24.86 0.95 -4.58
CA LEU A 31 23.81 1.89 -4.98
C LEU A 31 22.66 1.17 -5.72
N ALA A 32 22.99 0.25 -6.60
CA ALA A 32 21.98 -0.55 -7.32
C ALA A 32 21.11 -1.36 -6.35
N THR A 33 21.72 -1.96 -5.33
CA THR A 33 20.99 -2.72 -4.30
C THR A 33 20.07 -1.81 -3.47
N VAL A 34 20.53 -0.61 -3.08
CA VAL A 34 19.71 0.34 -2.33
C VAL A 34 18.52 0.80 -3.16
N LEU A 35 18.74 1.14 -4.43
CA LEU A 35 17.68 1.60 -5.34
C LEU A 35 16.66 0.50 -5.65
N ASP A 36 17.11 -0.74 -5.84
CA ASP A 36 16.24 -1.89 -6.06
C ASP A 36 15.32 -2.12 -4.85
N ARG A 37 15.87 -2.15 -3.63
CA ARG A 37 15.08 -2.29 -2.41
C ARG A 37 14.09 -1.13 -2.22
N ALA A 38 14.54 0.10 -2.45
CA ALA A 38 13.70 1.28 -2.30
C ALA A 38 12.58 1.32 -3.35
N GLY A 39 12.84 0.87 -4.58
CA GLY A 39 11.81 0.73 -5.62
C GLY A 39 10.74 -0.28 -5.21
N TRP A 40 11.14 -1.44 -4.72
CA TRP A 40 10.23 -2.44 -4.19
C TRP A 40 9.40 -1.93 -3.00
N TYR A 41 10.06 -1.22 -2.07
CA TYR A 41 9.36 -0.61 -0.95
C TYR A 41 8.34 0.43 -1.41
N LEU A 42 8.67 1.22 -2.44
CA LEU A 42 7.76 2.23 -2.96
C LEU A 42 6.50 1.60 -3.59
N ASP A 43 6.65 0.54 -4.36
CA ASP A 43 5.50 -0.15 -4.95
C ASP A 43 4.58 -0.67 -3.83
N TYR A 44 5.15 -1.26 -2.77
CA TYR A 44 4.41 -1.65 -1.57
C TYR A 44 3.73 -0.45 -0.89
N PHE A 45 4.44 0.67 -0.72
CA PHE A 45 3.92 1.89 -0.12
C PHE A 45 2.72 2.46 -0.91
N VAL A 46 2.83 2.53 -2.24
CA VAL A 46 1.77 3.04 -3.13
C VAL A 46 0.48 2.26 -2.92
N ASP A 47 0.60 0.96 -2.89
CA ASP A 47 -0.55 0.07 -2.78
C ASP A 47 -1.16 0.07 -1.36
N GLU A 48 -0.34 0.16 -0.31
CA GLU A 48 -0.85 0.25 1.07
C GLU A 48 -1.42 1.62 1.43
N PHE A 49 -0.95 2.68 0.76
CA PHE A 49 -1.44 4.05 0.98
C PHE A 49 -2.65 4.39 0.10
N GLU A 50 -3.03 3.54 -0.83
CA GLU A 50 -4.27 3.68 -1.58
C GLU A 50 -5.48 3.62 -0.64
N ASN A 51 -6.41 4.56 -0.79
CA ASN A 51 -7.60 4.72 0.06
C ASN A 51 -7.31 5.08 1.54
N VAL A 52 -6.11 5.58 1.84
CA VAL A 52 -5.80 6.12 3.17
C VAL A 52 -6.10 7.61 3.21
N VAL A 53 -6.83 8.03 4.25
CA VAL A 53 -7.10 9.43 4.58
C VAL A 53 -6.31 9.80 5.82
N ALA A 54 -5.55 10.90 5.75
CA ALA A 54 -4.85 11.49 6.88
C ALA A 54 -5.47 12.84 7.26
N GLU A 55 -5.52 13.15 8.54
CA GLU A 55 -5.74 14.53 8.96
C GLU A 55 -4.46 15.34 8.73
N GLU A 56 -4.60 16.47 8.07
CA GLU A 56 -3.51 17.38 7.78
C GLU A 56 -3.75 18.72 8.46
N ASN A 57 -2.74 19.21 9.20
CA ASN A 57 -2.65 20.60 9.61
C ASN A 57 -1.60 21.28 8.74
N TYR A 58 -2.00 22.29 7.97
CA TYR A 58 -1.17 22.93 6.96
C TYR A 58 -1.06 24.41 7.24
N ILE A 59 0.11 24.87 7.69
CA ILE A 59 0.39 26.23 8.09
C ILE A 59 1.30 26.89 7.04
N GLN A 60 0.89 28.04 6.55
CA GLN A 60 1.66 28.85 5.60
C GLN A 60 2.02 30.21 6.21
N ASP A 61 3.29 30.61 6.13
CA ASP A 61 3.80 31.89 6.54
C ASP A 61 4.54 32.59 5.39
N SER A 62 4.24 33.87 5.17
CA SER A 62 4.92 34.71 4.19
C SER A 62 5.77 35.78 4.87
N SER A 63 7.00 35.99 4.38
CA SER A 63 7.89 37.04 4.89
C SER A 63 7.43 38.47 4.54
N GLN A 64 6.57 38.61 3.53
CA GLN A 64 6.02 39.89 3.08
C GLN A 64 4.51 39.78 2.89
N LEU A 65 3.81 40.94 2.89
CA LEU A 65 2.41 40.99 2.53
C LEU A 65 2.23 40.54 1.08
N LEU A 66 1.46 39.51 0.89
CA LEU A 66 1.06 39.05 -0.44
C LEU A 66 -0.17 39.86 -0.89
N PRO A 67 -0.24 40.27 -2.17
CA PRO A 67 -1.42 41.01 -2.65
C PRO A 67 -2.64 40.11 -2.57
N THR A 68 -3.66 40.53 -1.82
CA THR A 68 -5.00 39.93 -1.84
C THR A 68 -5.71 40.32 -3.11
N ILE A 69 -6.25 39.35 -3.84
CA ILE A 69 -7.18 39.66 -4.94
C ILE A 69 -8.52 40.01 -4.31
N SER A 70 -8.88 41.26 -4.29
CA SER A 70 -10.29 41.65 -4.13
C SER A 70 -11.06 41.15 -5.35
N PRO A 71 -12.20 40.45 -5.20
CA PRO A 71 -13.07 40.19 -6.34
C PRO A 71 -13.42 41.50 -7.00
N ALA A 72 -13.21 41.61 -8.31
CA ALA A 72 -13.42 42.79 -9.10
C ALA A 72 -14.89 43.23 -9.02
N GLY A 73 -15.20 44.15 -8.10
CA GLY A 73 -16.40 44.93 -8.05
C GLY A 73 -16.03 46.37 -8.43
N GLY A 74 -16.43 46.80 -9.64
CA GLY A 74 -16.13 48.11 -10.16
C GLY A 74 -16.73 49.23 -9.30
N GLY A 75 -15.86 50.10 -8.79
CA GLY A 75 -16.23 51.36 -8.16
C GLY A 75 -15.04 52.28 -8.15
N ARG A 76 -15.08 53.37 -8.95
CA ARG A 76 -14.06 54.41 -8.98
C ARG A 76 -14.11 55.23 -7.68
N GLY A 77 -12.99 55.35 -6.97
CA GLY A 77 -12.68 56.60 -6.29
C GLY A 77 -12.73 56.62 -4.75
N ALA A 78 -12.67 55.52 -4.02
CA ALA A 78 -12.41 55.59 -2.58
C ALA A 78 -11.00 55.01 -2.26
N ILE A 79 -10.16 55.81 -1.62
CA ILE A 79 -8.91 55.30 -1.00
C ILE A 79 -9.35 54.39 0.13
N ALA A 80 -9.14 53.08 -0.03
CA ALA A 80 -9.46 52.13 1.00
C ALA A 80 -8.62 52.45 2.27
N PRO A 81 -9.20 52.35 3.48
CA PRO A 81 -8.45 52.55 4.70
C PRO A 81 -7.30 51.52 4.77
N PRO A 82 -6.20 51.85 5.45
CA PRO A 82 -5.09 50.87 5.63
C PRO A 82 -5.63 49.61 6.31
N PRO A 83 -5.17 48.44 5.89
CA PRO A 83 -5.64 47.17 6.45
C PRO A 83 -5.40 47.10 7.96
N SER A 84 -6.35 46.57 8.70
CA SER A 84 -6.23 46.34 10.13
C SER A 84 -5.09 45.37 10.43
N ALA A 85 -4.58 45.37 11.66
CA ALA A 85 -3.54 44.40 12.10
C ALA A 85 -3.96 42.94 11.89
N ALA A 86 -5.26 42.65 12.04
CA ALA A 86 -5.82 41.31 11.78
C ALA A 86 -5.81 40.96 10.29
N GLU A 87 -6.13 41.91 9.40
CA GLU A 87 -6.05 41.71 7.94
C GLU A 87 -4.62 41.59 7.46
N MET A 88 -3.68 42.34 8.05
CA MET A 88 -2.25 42.20 7.77
C MET A 88 -1.70 40.85 8.24
N LEU A 89 -2.18 40.33 9.38
CA LEU A 89 -1.80 39.01 9.86
C LEU A 89 -2.33 37.91 8.92
N ARG A 90 -3.60 37.96 8.55
CA ARG A 90 -4.22 37.04 7.59
C ARG A 90 -3.57 37.05 6.21
N ALA A 91 -2.99 38.16 5.80
CA ALA A 91 -2.24 38.28 4.55
C ALA A 91 -0.83 37.66 4.61
N ARG A 92 -0.37 37.28 5.81
CA ARG A 92 0.96 36.69 6.04
C ARG A 92 0.93 35.29 6.62
N HIS A 93 -0.19 34.92 7.21
CA HIS A 93 -0.37 33.64 7.90
C HIS A 93 -1.66 32.97 7.44
N ARG A 94 -1.62 31.66 7.29
CA ARG A 94 -2.78 30.81 6.96
C ARG A 94 -2.66 29.50 7.70
N ASP A 95 -3.73 29.13 8.40
CA ASP A 95 -3.87 27.83 9.07
C ASP A 95 -5.02 27.07 8.38
N LEU A 96 -4.70 25.90 7.82
CA LEU A 96 -5.66 25.02 7.17
C LEU A 96 -5.71 23.69 7.89
N ARG A 97 -6.91 23.23 8.21
CA ARG A 97 -7.14 21.84 8.62
C ARG A 97 -7.89 21.14 7.49
N SER A 98 -7.36 19.99 7.07
CA SER A 98 -7.85 19.27 5.90
C SER A 98 -7.81 17.77 6.09
N ASP A 99 -8.60 17.05 5.31
CA ASP A 99 -8.37 15.66 5.03
C ASP A 99 -7.45 15.56 3.79
N PHE A 100 -6.35 14.84 3.94
CA PHE A 100 -5.38 14.57 2.88
C PHE A 100 -5.56 13.13 2.39
N LEU A 101 -5.70 12.95 1.08
CA LEU A 101 -5.92 11.68 0.43
C LEU A 101 -4.95 11.49 -0.73
N LEU A 102 -4.58 10.24 -0.98
CA LEU A 102 -3.90 9.82 -2.20
C LEU A 102 -4.83 8.87 -2.97
N VAL A 103 -5.17 9.23 -4.18
CA VAL A 103 -6.01 8.42 -5.06
C VAL A 103 -5.15 7.91 -6.22
N LYS A 104 -5.18 6.61 -6.47
CA LYS A 104 -4.48 6.00 -7.60
C LYS A 104 -5.25 6.30 -8.89
N SER A 105 -4.57 6.91 -9.86
CA SER A 105 -5.14 7.15 -11.17
C SER A 105 -5.28 5.84 -11.95
N PRO A 106 -6.47 5.48 -12.45
CA PRO A 106 -6.67 4.25 -13.24
C PRO A 106 -5.87 4.24 -14.55
N GLU A 107 -5.58 5.43 -15.10
CA GLU A 107 -4.89 5.57 -16.39
C GLU A 107 -3.38 5.50 -16.26
N THR A 108 -2.83 5.94 -15.13
CA THR A 108 -1.39 6.20 -14.99
C THR A 108 -0.74 5.46 -13.84
N GLU A 109 -1.53 4.80 -13.00
CA GLU A 109 -1.13 4.18 -11.73
C GLU A 109 -0.42 5.13 -10.76
N ALA A 110 -0.39 6.42 -11.07
CA ALA A 110 0.24 7.44 -10.24
C ALA A 110 -0.68 7.85 -9.08
N LEU A 111 -0.10 8.05 -7.90
CA LEU A 111 -0.82 8.62 -6.76
C LEU A 111 -1.05 10.12 -6.96
N VAL A 112 -2.30 10.51 -7.02
CA VAL A 112 -2.74 11.90 -7.13
C VAL A 112 -3.17 12.39 -5.75
N PRO A 113 -2.54 13.44 -5.21
CA PRO A 113 -2.88 13.98 -3.89
C PRO A 113 -4.10 14.89 -3.97
N PHE A 114 -4.97 14.74 -3.00
CA PHE A 114 -6.11 15.62 -2.77
C PHE A 114 -6.09 16.15 -1.35
N ARG A 115 -6.43 17.42 -1.22
CA ARG A 115 -6.59 18.10 0.06
C ARG A 115 -8.01 18.67 0.12
N ASP A 116 -8.87 18.07 0.95
CA ASP A 116 -10.20 18.62 1.23
C ASP A 116 -10.14 19.51 2.47
N VAL A 117 -10.19 20.82 2.27
CA VAL A 117 -10.04 21.80 3.34
C VAL A 117 -11.36 21.89 4.12
N ILE A 118 -11.29 21.63 5.41
CA ILE A 118 -12.41 21.60 6.36
C ILE A 118 -12.48 22.90 7.16
N GLN A 119 -11.33 23.44 7.56
CA GLN A 119 -11.22 24.61 8.41
C GLN A 119 -10.14 25.56 7.88
N VAL A 120 -10.39 26.86 7.95
CA VAL A 120 -9.49 27.94 7.53
C VAL A 120 -9.40 28.96 8.66
N ASP A 121 -8.19 29.21 9.20
CA ASP A 121 -7.93 30.17 10.27
C ASP A 121 -8.91 30.00 11.46
N GLY A 122 -9.19 28.76 11.84
CA GLY A 122 -10.11 28.41 12.92
C GLY A 122 -11.60 28.40 12.55
N ILE A 123 -11.97 28.78 11.34
CA ILE A 123 -13.37 28.83 10.88
C ILE A 123 -13.68 27.60 10.03
N MET A 124 -14.70 26.83 10.42
CA MET A 124 -15.19 25.71 9.61
C MET A 124 -15.77 26.22 8.29
N VAL A 125 -15.26 25.68 7.19
CA VAL A 125 -15.71 26.05 5.83
C VAL A 125 -16.57 24.97 5.19
N ARG A 126 -16.59 23.75 5.79
CA ARG A 126 -17.35 22.60 5.29
C ARG A 126 -17.67 21.58 6.37
N ASP A 127 -18.68 20.75 6.07
CA ASP A 127 -19.02 19.56 6.85
C ASP A 127 -18.23 18.34 6.32
N ARG A 128 -17.63 17.60 7.23
CA ARG A 128 -16.62 16.56 6.94
C ARG A 128 -17.23 15.27 6.38
N GLU A 129 -18.40 14.86 6.89
CA GLU A 129 -18.87 13.47 6.72
C GLU A 129 -19.50 13.20 5.35
N GLU A 130 -20.20 14.17 4.75
CA GLU A 130 -20.94 13.91 3.50
C GLU A 130 -20.09 13.79 2.24
N ARG A 131 -18.94 14.42 2.20
CA ARG A 131 -18.20 14.62 0.95
C ARG A 131 -17.25 13.48 0.62
N LEU A 132 -16.52 12.99 1.62
CA LEU A 132 -15.63 11.82 1.46
C LEU A 132 -16.43 10.57 1.14
N ALA A 133 -17.57 10.37 1.81
CA ALA A 133 -18.48 9.27 1.51
C ALA A 133 -18.98 9.32 0.06
N LYS A 134 -19.34 10.49 -0.45
CA LYS A 134 -19.77 10.66 -1.86
C LYS A 134 -18.65 10.40 -2.86
N LEU A 135 -17.41 10.76 -2.55
CA LEU A 135 -16.25 10.55 -3.43
C LEU A 135 -15.95 9.07 -3.64
N PHE A 136 -16.07 8.26 -2.56
CA PHE A 136 -15.75 6.83 -2.59
C PHE A 136 -16.94 5.93 -2.92
N LEU A 137 -18.19 6.39 -2.72
CA LEU A 137 -19.39 5.62 -3.02
C LEU A 137 -19.86 5.74 -4.47
N SER A 138 -19.35 6.70 -5.25
CA SER A 138 -19.67 6.79 -6.67
C SER A 138 -18.79 5.84 -7.49
N ALA A 139 -19.32 4.66 -7.80
CA ALA A 139 -18.67 3.59 -8.58
C ALA A 139 -18.50 3.90 -10.07
N SER A 140 -18.43 5.16 -10.48
CA SER A 140 -18.35 5.54 -11.89
C SER A 140 -17.13 6.42 -12.16
N GLY A 141 -16.63 6.43 -13.40
CA GLY A 141 -15.45 7.14 -13.89
C GLY A 141 -15.35 8.65 -13.62
N ASP A 142 -16.21 9.18 -12.77
CA ASP A 142 -16.25 10.56 -12.29
C ASP A 142 -15.33 10.85 -11.09
N THR A 143 -14.72 9.83 -10.47
CA THR A 143 -13.91 10.01 -9.24
C THR A 143 -12.75 10.97 -9.47
N MET A 144 -12.05 10.87 -10.60
CA MET A 144 -10.95 11.75 -10.95
C MET A 144 -11.40 13.19 -11.22
N LEU A 145 -12.55 13.40 -11.86
CA LEU A 145 -13.12 14.74 -12.08
C LEU A 145 -13.55 15.39 -10.77
N GLN A 146 -14.15 14.64 -9.87
CA GLN A 146 -14.53 15.12 -8.54
C GLN A 146 -13.30 15.47 -7.69
N ALA A 147 -12.27 14.64 -7.75
CA ALA A 147 -11.00 14.85 -7.08
C ALA A 147 -10.29 16.11 -7.62
N GLU A 148 -10.27 16.34 -8.94
CA GLU A 148 -9.75 17.55 -9.57
C GLU A 148 -10.50 18.80 -9.06
N HIS A 149 -11.82 18.71 -8.96
CA HIS A 149 -12.65 19.81 -8.44
C HIS A 149 -12.33 20.12 -6.96
N ILE A 150 -12.14 19.12 -6.12
CA ILE A 150 -11.72 19.29 -4.71
C ILE A 150 -10.35 19.97 -4.65
N ARG A 151 -9.42 19.56 -5.50
CA ARG A 151 -8.08 20.15 -5.59
C ARG A 151 -8.13 21.63 -5.96
N GLU A 152 -8.93 22.00 -6.95
CA GLU A 152 -9.09 23.40 -7.38
C GLU A 152 -9.73 24.27 -6.30
N GLU A 153 -10.71 23.72 -5.58
CA GLU A 153 -11.35 24.42 -4.47
C GLU A 153 -10.39 24.59 -3.28
N GLY A 154 -9.64 23.56 -2.91
CA GLY A 154 -8.65 23.62 -1.84
C GLY A 154 -7.55 24.66 -2.11
N ALA A 155 -7.14 24.80 -3.37
CA ALA A 155 -6.12 25.77 -3.77
C ALA A 155 -6.50 27.24 -3.52
N ARG A 156 -7.79 27.56 -3.42
CA ARG A 156 -8.30 28.92 -3.13
C ARG A 156 -7.94 29.43 -1.74
N TYR A 157 -7.64 28.52 -0.81
CA TYR A 157 -7.34 28.87 0.57
C TYR A 157 -5.84 29.12 0.81
N ASN A 158 -4.97 28.87 -0.16
CA ASN A 158 -3.55 29.17 -0.05
C ASN A 158 -3.28 30.68 0.02
N LEU A 159 -2.17 31.06 0.68
CA LEU A 159 -1.75 32.46 0.77
C LEU A 159 -1.48 33.09 -0.60
N GLY A 160 -2.03 34.30 -0.81
CA GLY A 160 -1.83 35.10 -2.01
C GLY A 160 -2.42 34.42 -3.25
N ASN A 161 -1.70 34.51 -4.37
CA ASN A 161 -2.10 33.93 -5.66
C ASN A 161 -1.47 32.56 -5.92
N MET A 162 -1.03 31.87 -4.88
CA MET A 162 -0.47 30.52 -5.01
C MET A 162 -1.61 29.53 -5.28
N ARG A 163 -1.99 29.39 -6.56
CA ARG A 163 -3.03 28.44 -7.00
C ARG A 163 -2.58 26.98 -6.93
N SER A 164 -1.27 26.74 -6.80
CA SER A 164 -0.71 25.39 -6.68
C SER A 164 0.58 25.44 -5.87
N THR A 165 0.71 24.53 -4.93
CA THR A 165 1.96 24.24 -4.21
C THR A 165 2.50 22.89 -4.69
N LEU A 166 3.75 22.58 -4.37
CA LEU A 166 4.28 21.21 -4.55
C LEU A 166 3.68 20.22 -3.53
N GLY A 167 2.79 20.67 -2.68
CA GLY A 167 2.10 20.12 -1.51
C GLY A 167 1.70 18.64 -1.51
N ASN A 168 2.57 17.80 -2.04
CA ASN A 168 2.43 16.35 -2.03
C ASN A 168 3.60 15.75 -1.24
N PRO A 169 3.37 15.22 -0.03
CA PRO A 169 4.42 14.67 0.82
C PRO A 169 5.14 13.45 0.21
N VAL A 170 4.50 12.77 -0.73
CA VAL A 170 5.05 11.56 -1.37
C VAL A 170 5.61 11.81 -2.77
N ARG A 171 5.57 13.05 -3.27
CA ARG A 171 6.01 13.37 -4.65
C ARG A 171 7.44 12.92 -4.94
N ALA A 172 8.36 13.16 -4.00
CA ALA A 172 9.75 12.78 -4.17
C ALA A 172 9.99 11.26 -4.17
N LEU A 173 9.05 10.48 -3.64
CA LEU A 173 9.15 9.01 -3.70
C LEU A 173 9.02 8.50 -5.14
N GLY A 174 8.27 9.20 -6.00
CA GLY A 174 8.07 8.79 -7.39
C GLY A 174 9.36 8.59 -8.19
N VAL A 175 10.48 9.23 -7.79
CA VAL A 175 11.77 9.04 -8.47
C VAL A 175 12.34 7.62 -8.29
N LEU A 176 11.85 6.89 -7.29
CA LEU A 176 12.26 5.51 -6.98
C LEU A 176 11.46 4.45 -7.73
N GLN A 177 10.33 4.81 -8.37
CA GLN A 177 9.58 3.86 -9.19
C GLN A 177 10.48 3.31 -10.30
N GLN A 178 10.49 1.99 -10.46
CA GLN A 178 11.38 1.32 -11.41
C GLN A 178 11.22 1.85 -12.84
N THR A 179 10.00 2.22 -13.23
CA THR A 179 9.68 2.83 -14.53
C THR A 179 10.27 4.25 -14.70
N TYR A 180 10.47 4.98 -13.61
CA TYR A 180 10.99 6.34 -13.62
C TYR A 180 12.47 6.44 -13.27
N GLN A 181 13.06 5.47 -12.58
CA GLN A 181 14.48 5.47 -12.23
C GLN A 181 15.42 5.78 -13.43
N PRO A 182 15.22 5.25 -14.66
CA PRO A 182 16.06 5.58 -15.82
C PRO A 182 16.09 7.06 -16.19
N ARG A 183 15.13 7.85 -15.71
CA ARG A 183 15.04 9.30 -15.95
C ARG A 183 16.01 10.10 -15.08
N PHE A 184 16.57 9.48 -14.04
CA PHE A 184 17.37 10.14 -13.03
C PHE A 184 18.79 9.59 -13.00
N ARG A 185 19.73 10.47 -12.67
CA ARG A 185 21.08 10.10 -12.28
C ARG A 185 21.14 10.06 -10.75
N PHE A 186 21.52 8.92 -10.20
CA PHE A 186 21.67 8.72 -8.77
C PHE A 186 23.13 8.67 -8.34
N SER A 187 23.43 9.13 -7.13
CA SER A 187 24.73 9.00 -6.50
C SER A 187 24.61 8.73 -5.00
N LEU A 188 25.36 7.76 -4.50
CA LEU A 188 25.42 7.44 -3.07
C LEU A 188 26.35 8.42 -2.36
N LYS A 189 25.88 9.00 -1.26
CA LYS A 189 26.68 9.82 -0.35
C LYS A 189 27.02 9.03 0.92
N LYS A 190 27.81 9.61 1.79
CA LYS A 190 28.11 9.02 3.10
C LYS A 190 26.82 8.83 3.91
N GLU A 191 26.78 7.80 4.75
CA GLU A 191 25.68 7.56 5.69
C GLU A 191 25.41 8.81 6.55
N ASP A 192 24.14 9.12 6.70
CA ASP A 192 23.69 10.15 7.66
C ASP A 192 23.25 9.46 8.96
N ARG A 193 24.14 9.45 9.92
CA ARG A 193 23.88 8.83 11.23
C ARG A 193 22.87 9.58 12.09
N SER A 194 22.43 10.78 11.68
CA SER A 194 21.41 11.56 12.42
C SER A 194 20.04 10.88 12.42
N LEU A 195 19.75 10.04 11.42
CA LEU A 195 18.52 9.27 11.32
C LEU A 195 18.68 7.79 11.73
N GLY A 196 19.83 7.43 12.28
CA GLY A 196 20.13 6.08 12.74
C GLY A 196 21.25 5.39 11.95
N PRO A 197 21.73 4.23 12.43
CA PRO A 197 22.72 3.44 11.71
C PRO A 197 22.07 2.76 10.49
N GLY A 198 22.85 2.58 9.41
CA GLY A 198 22.37 1.88 8.21
C GLY A 198 21.48 2.71 7.29
N VAL A 199 21.48 4.05 7.42
CA VAL A 199 20.74 4.95 6.54
C VAL A 199 21.64 5.50 5.45
N ALA A 200 21.35 5.11 4.19
CA ALA A 200 22.02 5.64 3.01
C ALA A 200 21.42 6.99 2.59
N VAL A 201 22.27 7.93 2.18
CA VAL A 201 21.83 9.16 1.51
C VAL A 201 22.07 9.04 0.02
N VAL A 202 21.00 9.04 -0.75
CA VAL A 202 21.03 8.96 -2.21
C VAL A 202 20.64 10.31 -2.79
N GLU A 203 21.56 10.97 -3.51
CA GLU A 203 21.22 12.14 -4.32
C GLU A 203 20.68 11.71 -5.67
N TYR A 204 19.70 12.47 -6.17
CA TYR A 204 19.13 12.27 -7.49
C TYR A 204 19.05 13.58 -8.27
N LYS A 205 19.17 13.48 -9.59
CA LYS A 205 18.98 14.59 -10.54
C LYS A 205 18.30 14.08 -11.79
N GLU A 206 17.19 14.70 -12.16
CA GLU A 206 16.49 14.38 -13.42
C GLU A 206 17.31 14.78 -14.62
N VAL A 207 17.44 13.89 -15.61
CA VAL A 207 18.21 14.08 -16.84
C VAL A 207 17.37 13.84 -18.09
N ALA A 208 16.18 13.30 -17.96
CA ALA A 208 15.27 13.04 -19.07
C ALA A 208 14.39 14.26 -19.38
N SER A 209 14.01 14.41 -20.64
CA SER A 209 12.98 15.33 -21.09
C SER A 209 11.88 14.53 -21.79
N PRO A 210 10.61 14.89 -21.62
CA PRO A 210 10.08 15.96 -20.75
C PRO A 210 10.24 15.63 -19.26
N ALA A 211 10.45 16.67 -18.42
CA ALA A 211 10.58 16.48 -16.98
C ALA A 211 9.29 15.96 -16.34
N MET A 212 9.42 15.25 -15.20
CA MET A 212 8.25 14.78 -14.40
C MET A 212 7.41 15.93 -13.86
N ILE A 213 8.04 17.05 -13.53
CA ILE A 213 7.35 18.25 -13.06
C ILE A 213 7.36 19.26 -14.19
N ARG A 214 6.17 19.76 -14.51
CA ARG A 214 6.00 20.82 -15.53
C ARG A 214 5.44 22.08 -14.92
N GLY A 215 6.00 23.20 -15.29
CA GLY A 215 5.51 24.52 -14.96
C GLY A 215 4.47 25.04 -15.97
N GLU A 216 4.18 26.32 -15.88
CA GLU A 216 3.27 27.01 -16.81
C GLU A 216 3.71 26.82 -18.28
N ALA A 217 2.72 26.73 -19.15
CA ALA A 217 2.91 26.50 -20.59
C ALA A 217 3.69 25.21 -20.91
N GLY A 218 3.66 24.20 -20.02
CA GLY A 218 4.31 22.91 -20.23
C GLY A 218 5.84 22.94 -20.15
N ARG A 219 6.42 23.97 -19.55
CA ARG A 219 7.88 24.09 -19.36
C ARG A 219 8.41 23.00 -18.46
N ASP A 220 9.46 22.30 -18.88
CA ASP A 220 10.16 21.31 -18.07
C ASP A 220 10.81 21.93 -16.83
N LEU A 221 10.59 21.32 -15.68
CA LEU A 221 11.17 21.69 -14.39
C LEU A 221 11.91 20.47 -13.82
N PRO A 222 13.16 20.23 -14.24
CA PRO A 222 13.90 19.06 -13.78
C PRO A 222 14.05 19.04 -12.27
N ALA A 223 13.68 17.92 -11.68
CA ALA A 223 13.75 17.71 -10.24
C ALA A 223 15.14 17.23 -9.82
N HIS A 224 15.61 17.68 -8.66
CA HIS A 224 16.78 17.13 -8.00
C HIS A 224 16.59 17.15 -6.49
N GLY A 225 17.39 16.36 -5.77
CA GLY A 225 17.24 16.28 -4.31
C GLY A 225 17.97 15.11 -3.68
N ARG A 226 17.48 14.70 -2.53
CA ARG A 226 18.08 13.65 -1.70
C ARG A 226 17.02 12.74 -1.10
N LEU A 227 17.37 11.48 -0.91
CA LEU A 227 16.57 10.45 -0.27
C LEU A 227 17.40 9.81 0.85
N TRP A 228 16.81 9.64 2.01
CA TRP A 228 17.40 8.93 3.15
C TRP A 228 16.70 7.57 3.25
N ILE A 229 17.44 6.52 2.94
CA ILE A 229 16.90 5.17 2.75
C ILE A 229 17.55 4.23 3.76
N ASP A 230 16.75 3.52 4.52
CA ASP A 230 17.20 2.40 5.33
C ASP A 230 17.69 1.27 4.41
N ILE A 231 18.97 0.94 4.48
CA ILE A 231 19.62 -0.03 3.58
C ILE A 231 19.04 -1.43 3.73
N ALA A 232 18.63 -1.81 4.95
CA ALA A 232 18.15 -3.15 5.21
C ALA A 232 16.75 -3.39 4.63
N THR A 233 15.87 -2.40 4.74
CA THR A 233 14.44 -2.54 4.40
C THR A 233 14.04 -1.87 3.09
N GLY A 234 14.84 -0.93 2.59
CA GLY A 234 14.48 -0.04 1.47
C GLY A 234 13.52 1.10 1.88
N ARG A 235 13.13 1.20 3.15
CA ARG A 235 12.23 2.24 3.65
C ARG A 235 12.83 3.62 3.47
N VAL A 236 12.03 4.56 2.97
CA VAL A 236 12.42 5.96 2.88
C VAL A 236 12.02 6.68 4.17
N LEU A 237 13.00 7.20 4.88
CA LEU A 237 12.81 7.90 6.16
C LEU A 237 12.64 9.41 5.98
N LYS A 238 13.24 9.96 4.92
CA LYS A 238 13.18 11.38 4.60
C LYS A 238 13.41 11.59 3.11
N THR A 239 12.73 12.60 2.56
CA THR A 239 12.96 13.05 1.18
C THR A 239 13.24 14.54 1.13
N GLU A 240 14.00 14.98 0.15
CA GLU A 240 14.16 16.36 -0.25
C GLU A 240 13.99 16.46 -1.75
N LEU A 241 13.11 17.35 -2.19
CA LEU A 241 12.86 17.67 -3.59
C LEU A 241 13.14 19.14 -3.82
N GLN A 242 13.93 19.47 -4.82
CA GLN A 242 14.22 20.83 -5.24
C GLN A 242 13.83 21.02 -6.70
N VAL A 243 13.16 22.13 -6.98
CA VAL A 243 12.77 22.57 -8.32
C VAL A 243 13.10 24.04 -8.45
N GLU A 244 13.75 24.42 -9.54
CA GLU A 244 14.13 25.81 -9.80
C GLU A 244 13.54 26.28 -11.12
N GLN A 245 12.95 27.47 -11.08
CA GLN A 245 12.53 28.23 -12.26
C GLN A 245 12.85 29.71 -12.05
N PRO A 246 12.91 30.52 -13.14
CA PRO A 246 13.22 31.95 -13.02
C PRO A 246 12.33 32.72 -12.06
N ALA A 247 11.09 32.28 -11.88
CA ALA A 247 10.09 32.95 -11.05
C ALA A 247 10.08 32.47 -9.59
N VAL A 248 10.57 31.26 -9.28
CA VAL A 248 10.55 30.70 -7.93
C VAL A 248 11.50 29.52 -7.80
N ARG A 249 12.18 29.42 -6.66
CA ARG A 249 12.85 28.22 -6.20
C ARG A 249 12.01 27.58 -5.12
N ALA A 250 11.72 26.29 -5.27
CA ALA A 250 10.97 25.51 -4.31
C ALA A 250 11.84 24.38 -3.74
N VAL A 251 11.81 24.22 -2.43
CA VAL A 251 12.42 23.10 -1.71
C VAL A 251 11.33 22.45 -0.85
N VAL A 252 11.13 21.16 -1.02
CA VAL A 252 10.18 20.36 -0.22
C VAL A 252 10.94 19.27 0.50
N THR A 253 10.76 19.18 1.80
CA THR A 253 11.35 18.13 2.65
C THR A 253 10.22 17.41 3.35
N THR A 254 10.18 16.08 3.26
CA THR A 254 9.22 15.25 3.98
C THR A 254 9.95 14.25 4.86
N THR A 255 9.53 14.13 6.11
CA THR A 255 9.95 13.08 7.03
C THR A 255 8.83 12.06 7.19
N PHE A 256 9.22 10.79 7.33
CA PHE A 256 8.31 9.67 7.45
C PHE A 256 8.54 8.96 8.79
N GLN A 257 7.47 8.38 9.32
CA GLN A 257 7.51 7.52 10.50
C GLN A 257 6.81 6.20 10.22
N SER A 258 7.19 5.14 10.91
CA SER A 258 6.46 3.87 10.84
C SER A 258 5.08 4.04 11.49
N GLU A 259 4.03 3.70 10.77
CA GLU A 259 2.67 3.61 11.32
C GLU A 259 2.51 2.21 11.93
N GLU A 260 2.22 2.17 13.24
CA GLU A 260 2.16 0.91 14.01
C GLU A 260 1.11 -0.08 13.48
N LYS A 261 0.00 0.42 12.93
CA LYS A 261 -1.11 -0.42 12.45
C LYS A 261 -0.89 -1.01 11.07
N SER A 262 -0.26 -0.27 10.16
CA SER A 262 -0.05 -0.68 8.77
C SER A 262 1.36 -1.17 8.48
N GLY A 263 2.33 -0.88 9.37
CA GLY A 263 3.74 -1.20 9.18
C GLY A 263 4.45 -0.41 8.07
N ILE A 264 3.73 0.49 7.37
CA ILE A 264 4.29 1.38 6.35
C ILE A 264 4.85 2.66 6.97
N ALA A 265 5.78 3.29 6.27
CA ALA A 265 6.26 4.61 6.66
C ALA A 265 5.33 5.68 6.10
N VAL A 266 4.54 6.31 6.97
CA VAL A 266 3.61 7.38 6.61
C VAL A 266 4.28 8.74 6.75
N PRO A 267 3.87 9.79 5.98
CA PRO A 267 4.36 11.15 6.20
C PRO A 267 4.05 11.60 7.63
N LEU A 268 5.05 12.14 8.31
CA LEU A 268 4.89 12.78 9.62
C LEU A 268 4.77 14.28 9.46
N GLU A 269 5.73 14.86 8.74
CA GLU A 269 5.83 16.29 8.52
C GLU A 269 6.37 16.57 7.12
N MET A 270 5.78 17.56 6.44
CA MET A 270 6.30 18.13 5.21
C MET A 270 6.58 19.62 5.43
N ARG A 271 7.74 20.06 4.99
CA ARG A 271 8.14 21.48 4.96
C ARG A 271 8.36 21.92 3.53
N GLU A 272 7.74 23.02 3.15
CA GLU A 272 7.95 23.63 1.84
C GLU A 272 8.53 25.01 2.01
N GLN A 273 9.50 25.37 1.21
CA GLN A 273 10.06 26.72 1.15
C GLN A 273 10.05 27.20 -0.30
N TYR A 274 9.33 28.27 -0.54
CA TYR A 274 9.30 28.99 -1.81
C TYR A 274 10.07 30.30 -1.67
N THR A 275 11.06 30.50 -2.53
CA THR A 275 11.86 31.73 -2.58
C THR A 275 11.68 32.40 -3.93
N PHE A 276 11.24 33.65 -3.92
CA PHE A 276 10.97 34.44 -5.11
C PHE A 276 12.14 35.38 -5.41
N PRO A 277 12.34 35.83 -6.67
CA PRO A 277 13.40 36.78 -7.05
C PRO A 277 13.32 38.12 -6.30
N SER A 278 12.11 38.50 -5.84
CA SER A 278 11.89 39.68 -4.99
C SER A 278 12.49 39.57 -3.59
N GLY A 279 13.05 38.40 -3.22
CA GLY A 279 13.50 38.09 -1.86
C GLY A 279 12.36 37.65 -0.92
N ASN A 280 11.11 37.67 -1.39
CA ASN A 280 10.00 37.13 -0.59
C ASN A 280 10.14 35.61 -0.42
N ARG A 281 9.73 35.11 0.77
CA ARG A 281 9.71 33.69 1.10
C ARG A 281 8.34 33.29 1.62
N VAL A 282 7.85 32.16 1.17
CA VAL A 282 6.70 31.48 1.75
C VAL A 282 7.19 30.16 2.31
N ASN A 283 7.00 29.95 3.60
CA ASN A 283 7.30 28.71 4.28
C ASN A 283 5.99 28.03 4.64
N THR A 284 5.96 26.71 4.45
CA THR A 284 4.82 25.89 4.80
C THR A 284 5.28 24.74 5.67
N VAL A 285 4.48 24.42 6.68
CA VAL A 285 4.62 23.21 7.48
C VAL A 285 3.29 22.47 7.44
N ALA A 286 3.30 21.25 6.96
CA ALA A 286 2.18 20.32 7.04
C ALA A 286 2.53 19.19 8.00
N THR A 287 1.65 18.87 8.94
CA THR A 287 1.77 17.70 9.82
C THR A 287 0.60 16.76 9.56
N TYR A 288 0.89 15.47 9.58
CA TYR A 288 -0.06 14.41 9.23
C TYR A 288 -0.30 13.51 10.43
N GLY A 289 -1.56 13.09 10.62
CA GLY A 289 -1.94 12.19 11.69
C GLY A 289 -3.30 11.54 11.44
N HIS A 290 -3.76 10.72 12.39
CA HIS A 290 -5.06 10.05 12.33
C HIS A 290 -5.32 9.34 11.00
N PHE A 291 -4.36 8.54 10.55
CA PHE A 291 -4.49 7.76 9.33
C PHE A 291 -5.63 6.76 9.44
N ARG A 292 -6.53 6.78 8.44
CA ARG A 292 -7.72 5.93 8.36
C ARG A 292 -7.80 5.33 6.97
N ARG A 293 -8.03 4.01 6.87
CA ARG A 293 -8.31 3.37 5.60
C ARG A 293 -9.82 3.44 5.33
N PHE A 294 -10.20 3.91 4.15
CA PHE A 294 -11.58 3.82 3.66
C PHE A 294 -11.76 2.46 2.97
N ASP A 295 -12.62 1.63 3.55
CA ASP A 295 -13.06 0.39 2.92
C ASP A 295 -14.37 0.65 2.17
N VAL A 296 -14.35 0.58 0.85
CA VAL A 296 -15.48 0.95 -0.03
C VAL A 296 -16.54 -0.16 -0.12
N ASN A 297 -16.35 -1.27 0.58
CA ASN A 297 -17.28 -2.38 0.61
C ASN A 297 -18.18 -2.36 1.86
N ALA A 298 -19.06 -1.37 1.95
CA ALA A 298 -20.10 -1.32 2.97
C ALA A 298 -21.30 -2.16 2.54
N ASN A 299 -21.26 -3.45 2.80
CA ASN A 299 -22.45 -4.19 3.20
C ASN A 299 -22.42 -4.25 4.72
N GLU A 300 -23.32 -3.50 5.36
CA GLU A 300 -23.45 -3.43 6.81
C GLU A 300 -23.92 -4.76 7.38
N ASP A 301 -22.98 -5.57 7.83
CA ASP A 301 -23.16 -6.41 8.99
C ASP A 301 -22.24 -5.84 10.08
N ILE A 302 -22.83 -5.46 11.23
CA ILE A 302 -22.09 -5.01 12.43
C ILE A 302 -21.20 -6.17 12.88
N ARG A 303 -19.98 -6.26 12.31
CA ARG A 303 -18.99 -7.26 12.70
C ARG A 303 -18.11 -6.64 13.78
N THR A 304 -17.98 -7.32 14.88
CA THR A 304 -16.97 -7.01 15.90
C THR A 304 -15.61 -6.92 15.19
N PRO A 305 -14.85 -5.80 15.30
CA PRO A 305 -13.57 -5.67 14.63
C PRO A 305 -12.67 -6.83 15.02
N ILE A 306 -12.23 -7.61 14.05
CA ILE A 306 -11.25 -8.67 14.30
C ILE A 306 -9.90 -7.99 14.56
N ALA A 307 -9.29 -8.29 15.69
CA ALA A 307 -8.03 -7.68 16.08
C ALA A 307 -6.92 -8.05 15.05
N THR A 308 -6.21 -7.04 14.58
CA THR A 308 -5.04 -7.23 13.72
C THR A 308 -3.77 -6.78 14.43
N THR A 309 -2.65 -7.37 14.09
CA THR A 309 -1.32 -6.95 14.55
C THR A 309 -0.35 -7.00 13.38
N SER A 310 0.64 -6.12 13.37
CA SER A 310 1.64 -6.06 12.30
C SER A 310 3.01 -6.45 12.84
N ASP A 311 3.77 -7.20 12.04
CA ASP A 311 5.18 -7.43 12.31
C ASP A 311 5.98 -6.15 12.00
N ALA A 312 6.74 -5.68 12.98
CA ALA A 312 7.45 -4.40 12.87
C ALA A 312 8.62 -4.42 11.86
N TRP A 313 9.17 -5.59 11.56
CA TRP A 313 10.29 -5.75 10.64
C TRP A 313 9.86 -5.84 9.18
N THR A 314 8.86 -6.68 8.91
CA THR A 314 8.42 -7.00 7.55
C THR A 314 7.18 -6.22 7.12
N GLY A 315 6.41 -5.69 8.09
CA GLY A 315 5.11 -5.08 7.84
C GLY A 315 3.97 -6.07 7.60
N MET A 316 4.22 -7.39 7.72
CA MET A 316 3.17 -8.41 7.58
C MET A 316 2.04 -8.16 8.58
N VAL A 317 0.81 -8.19 8.08
CA VAL A 317 -0.40 -8.06 8.89
C VAL A 317 -0.93 -9.45 9.25
N PHE A 318 -1.28 -9.63 10.52
CA PHE A 318 -1.86 -10.85 11.06
C PHE A 318 -3.22 -10.56 11.65
N VAL A 319 -4.17 -11.45 11.42
CA VAL A 319 -5.52 -11.43 11.96
C VAL A 319 -5.58 -12.40 13.13
N GLU A 320 -6.11 -11.96 14.29
CA GLU A 320 -6.28 -12.83 15.46
C GLU A 320 -7.56 -13.64 15.33
N LEU A 321 -7.42 -14.93 15.06
CA LEU A 321 -8.54 -15.86 14.94
C LEU A 321 -8.92 -16.40 16.32
N PRO A 322 -10.22 -16.37 16.68
CA PRO A 322 -10.68 -16.84 17.99
C PRO A 322 -10.61 -18.37 18.10
N PRO A 323 -10.56 -18.95 19.31
CA PRO A 323 -10.82 -20.36 19.50
C PRO A 323 -12.26 -20.72 19.09
N GLY A 324 -12.48 -21.96 18.69
CA GLY A 324 -13.81 -22.40 18.32
C GLY A 324 -13.85 -23.81 17.74
N ARG A 325 -15.06 -24.26 17.44
CA ARG A 325 -15.31 -25.54 16.79
C ARG A 325 -15.83 -25.36 15.37
N PHE A 326 -15.45 -26.24 14.49
CA PHE A 326 -15.97 -26.29 13.13
C PHE A 326 -15.92 -27.72 12.60
N THR A 327 -16.71 -27.97 11.56
CA THR A 327 -16.67 -29.24 10.84
C THR A 327 -15.70 -29.10 9.67
N MET A 328 -14.60 -29.85 9.70
CA MET A 328 -13.56 -29.91 8.69
C MET A 328 -13.89 -30.98 7.63
N GLY A 329 -13.49 -30.74 6.39
CA GLY A 329 -13.79 -31.63 5.26
C GLY A 329 -15.04 -31.19 4.51
N SER A 330 -15.58 -32.05 3.64
CA SER A 330 -16.73 -31.75 2.79
C SER A 330 -17.84 -32.78 2.88
N ALA A 331 -19.09 -32.33 2.72
CA ALA A 331 -20.25 -33.22 2.66
C ALA A 331 -20.15 -34.16 1.45
N SER A 332 -20.70 -35.37 1.56
CA SER A 332 -20.71 -36.33 0.46
C SER A 332 -21.44 -35.82 -0.80
N THR A 333 -22.24 -34.77 -0.66
CA THR A 333 -22.99 -34.13 -1.75
C THR A 333 -22.26 -32.93 -2.33
N GLU A 334 -21.10 -32.51 -1.77
CA GLU A 334 -20.37 -31.36 -2.29
C GLU A 334 -19.78 -31.67 -3.66
N ALA A 335 -20.04 -30.83 -4.64
CA ALA A 335 -19.53 -31.03 -5.99
C ALA A 335 -18.01 -30.97 -6.03
N GLY A 336 -17.38 -31.90 -6.73
CA GLY A 336 -15.93 -31.98 -6.85
C GLY A 336 -15.18 -32.44 -5.59
N ARG A 337 -15.88 -33.00 -4.63
CA ARG A 337 -15.31 -33.60 -3.43
C ARG A 337 -14.37 -34.75 -3.74
N ASN A 338 -13.26 -34.85 -3.01
CA ASN A 338 -12.34 -36.00 -3.01
C ASN A 338 -12.62 -36.93 -1.82
N ASP A 339 -12.22 -38.20 -1.92
CA ASP A 339 -12.47 -39.20 -0.88
C ASP A 339 -11.72 -38.93 0.44
N ASP A 340 -10.64 -38.16 0.39
CA ASP A 340 -9.82 -37.78 1.54
C ASP A 340 -10.31 -36.53 2.31
N GLU A 341 -11.47 -35.98 1.92
CA GLU A 341 -12.13 -34.86 2.57
C GLU A 341 -13.21 -35.30 3.58
N THR A 342 -12.96 -36.34 4.35
CA THR A 342 -13.96 -36.89 5.30
C THR A 342 -14.36 -35.86 6.33
N LEU A 343 -15.69 -35.63 6.48
CA LEU A 343 -16.24 -34.73 7.50
C LEU A 343 -15.92 -35.21 8.89
N HIS A 344 -15.39 -34.34 9.74
CA HIS A 344 -15.13 -34.57 11.13
C HIS A 344 -15.10 -33.26 11.92
N ASP A 345 -15.36 -33.32 13.21
CA ASP A 345 -15.35 -32.15 14.07
C ASP A 345 -13.93 -31.83 14.54
N VAL A 346 -13.58 -30.56 14.51
CA VAL A 346 -12.31 -30.02 14.99
C VAL A 346 -12.57 -28.91 16.01
N GLU A 347 -11.79 -28.90 17.08
CA GLU A 347 -11.76 -27.86 18.09
C GLU A 347 -10.39 -27.16 18.09
N ILE A 348 -10.36 -25.88 17.79
CA ILE A 348 -9.21 -25.00 17.98
C ILE A 348 -9.35 -24.38 19.37
N THR A 349 -8.48 -24.78 20.30
CA THR A 349 -8.65 -24.44 21.73
C THR A 349 -8.14 -23.05 22.12
N ARG A 350 -7.32 -22.42 21.26
CA ARG A 350 -6.67 -21.13 21.55
C ARG A 350 -6.77 -20.20 20.38
N SER A 351 -6.84 -18.90 20.67
CA SER A 351 -6.62 -17.90 19.62
C SER A 351 -5.21 -18.01 19.07
N PHE A 352 -5.07 -17.79 17.78
CA PHE A 352 -3.80 -17.72 17.06
C PHE A 352 -3.85 -16.61 16.03
N LEU A 353 -2.70 -16.19 15.57
CA LEU A 353 -2.56 -15.17 14.55
C LEU A 353 -2.35 -15.86 13.19
N MET A 354 -3.11 -15.43 12.16
CA MET A 354 -2.93 -15.91 10.79
C MET A 354 -2.59 -14.71 9.90
N GLY A 355 -1.58 -14.85 9.04
CA GLY A 355 -1.25 -13.85 8.03
C GLY A 355 -2.49 -13.48 7.22
N GLN A 356 -2.79 -12.19 7.14
CA GLN A 356 -3.96 -11.70 6.44
C GLN A 356 -4.00 -12.17 4.97
N ARG A 357 -2.83 -12.32 4.36
CA ARG A 357 -2.59 -12.76 2.99
C ARG A 357 -1.36 -13.68 2.91
N GLU A 358 -1.10 -14.19 1.73
CA GLU A 358 0.14 -14.93 1.47
C GLU A 358 1.36 -14.03 1.70
N VAL A 359 2.49 -14.63 2.07
CA VAL A 359 3.78 -13.94 2.15
C VAL A 359 4.15 -13.40 0.78
N THR A 360 4.43 -12.11 0.71
CA THR A 360 4.75 -11.44 -0.55
C THR A 360 6.23 -11.56 -0.92
N GLN A 361 6.55 -11.27 -2.18
CA GLN A 361 7.92 -11.20 -2.70
C GLN A 361 8.75 -10.16 -1.95
N GLN A 362 8.13 -9.05 -1.53
CA GLN A 362 8.76 -8.02 -0.69
C GLN A 362 9.17 -8.58 0.66
N GLU A 363 8.24 -9.19 1.38
CA GLU A 363 8.47 -9.75 2.71
C GLU A 363 9.52 -10.85 2.67
N TRP A 364 9.43 -11.73 1.65
CA TRP A 364 10.45 -12.73 1.41
C TRP A 364 11.84 -12.11 1.21
N ARG A 365 11.94 -11.08 0.36
CA ARG A 365 13.20 -10.40 0.07
C ARG A 365 13.76 -9.69 1.32
N THR A 366 12.90 -9.07 2.11
CA THR A 366 13.29 -8.42 3.38
C THR A 366 13.96 -9.43 4.31
N VAL A 367 13.41 -10.62 4.44
CA VAL A 367 13.90 -11.66 5.37
C VAL A 367 15.06 -12.45 4.76
N MET A 368 14.97 -12.85 3.49
CA MET A 368 15.92 -13.76 2.86
C MET A 368 17.05 -13.06 2.10
N GLY A 369 16.84 -11.81 1.70
CA GLY A 369 17.82 -11.00 0.96
C GLY A 369 17.91 -11.33 -0.54
N SER A 370 17.05 -12.22 -1.06
CA SER A 370 17.09 -12.66 -2.47
C SER A 370 15.70 -12.89 -3.03
N ALA A 371 15.53 -12.73 -4.34
CA ALA A 371 14.31 -13.09 -5.07
C ALA A 371 14.38 -14.55 -5.52
N VAL A 372 13.23 -15.25 -5.51
CA VAL A 372 13.09 -16.65 -5.92
C VAL A 372 11.92 -16.89 -6.87
N SER A 373 10.98 -15.95 -6.94
CA SER A 373 9.72 -16.11 -7.65
C SER A 373 9.87 -16.20 -9.16
N HIS A 374 9.07 -17.05 -9.78
CA HIS A 374 8.94 -17.15 -11.23
C HIS A 374 8.30 -15.88 -11.80
N PHE A 375 7.24 -15.37 -11.18
CA PHE A 375 6.58 -14.13 -11.57
C PHE A 375 7.23 -12.90 -10.91
N SER A 376 8.55 -12.77 -11.04
CA SER A 376 9.31 -11.66 -10.44
C SER A 376 8.88 -10.28 -10.95
N THR A 377 8.27 -10.21 -12.13
CA THR A 377 7.74 -8.96 -12.74
C THR A 377 6.31 -8.62 -12.31
N CYS A 378 5.67 -9.48 -11.53
CA CYS A 378 4.32 -9.23 -10.99
C CYS A 378 4.31 -8.05 -10.01
N GLY A 379 5.42 -7.86 -9.29
CA GLY A 379 5.59 -6.76 -8.35
C GLY A 379 5.77 -7.23 -6.90
N PRO A 380 6.14 -6.31 -6.01
CA PRO A 380 6.53 -6.62 -4.63
C PRO A 380 5.40 -7.23 -3.80
N ARG A 381 4.16 -6.85 -4.08
CA ARG A 381 2.97 -7.38 -3.37
C ARG A 381 2.49 -8.73 -3.86
N CYS A 382 2.96 -9.21 -5.00
CA CYS A 382 2.59 -10.54 -5.43
C CYS A 382 3.12 -11.58 -4.46
N PRO A 383 2.41 -12.70 -4.27
CA PRO A 383 2.87 -13.75 -3.38
C PRO A 383 4.24 -14.24 -3.79
N VAL A 384 5.08 -14.56 -2.83
CA VAL A 384 6.28 -15.33 -3.11
C VAL A 384 5.86 -16.76 -3.48
N GLU A 385 6.36 -17.24 -4.60
CA GLU A 385 6.15 -18.60 -5.08
C GLU A 385 7.49 -19.21 -5.51
N ASN A 386 7.48 -20.47 -5.93
CA ASN A 386 8.68 -21.22 -6.30
C ASN A 386 9.63 -21.45 -5.10
N VAL A 387 9.04 -21.67 -3.93
CA VAL A 387 9.71 -21.95 -2.65
C VAL A 387 9.43 -23.37 -2.18
N THR A 388 10.45 -24.03 -1.67
CA THR A 388 10.32 -25.35 -1.05
C THR A 388 9.90 -25.21 0.43
N TYR A 389 9.37 -26.30 1.00
CA TYR A 389 9.10 -26.33 2.45
C TYR A 389 10.36 -26.03 3.27
N VAL A 390 11.52 -26.52 2.82
CA VAL A 390 12.82 -26.28 3.47
C VAL A 390 13.23 -24.81 3.43
N ASP A 391 12.95 -24.12 2.33
CA ASP A 391 13.23 -22.68 2.22
C ASP A 391 12.35 -21.87 3.16
N ILE A 392 11.08 -22.28 3.33
CA ILE A 392 10.15 -21.67 4.28
C ILE A 392 10.64 -21.88 5.72
N GLN A 393 11.18 -23.06 6.07
CA GLN A 393 11.77 -23.25 7.41
C GLN A 393 12.92 -22.27 7.68
N LYS A 394 13.80 -22.04 6.71
CA LYS A 394 14.87 -21.03 6.82
C LYS A 394 14.33 -19.61 6.98
N PHE A 395 13.23 -19.29 6.28
CA PHE A 395 12.53 -18.02 6.42
C PHE A 395 11.99 -17.86 7.85
N LEU A 396 11.31 -18.89 8.38
CA LEU A 396 10.77 -18.91 9.75
C LEU A 396 11.87 -18.80 10.80
N ASP A 397 13.01 -19.48 10.62
CA ASP A 397 14.15 -19.39 11.52
C ASP A 397 14.67 -17.96 11.63
N LYS A 398 14.78 -17.25 10.48
CA LYS A 398 15.20 -15.84 10.47
C LYS A 398 14.16 -14.91 11.10
N MET A 399 12.87 -15.10 10.82
CA MET A 399 11.79 -14.33 11.44
C MET A 399 11.83 -14.48 12.97
N ASN A 400 11.89 -15.71 13.46
CA ASN A 400 11.92 -16.01 14.90
C ASN A 400 13.21 -15.54 15.58
N ALA A 401 14.33 -15.50 14.87
CA ALA A 401 15.59 -14.96 15.39
C ALA A 401 15.56 -13.43 15.50
N HIS A 402 14.84 -12.76 14.62
CA HIS A 402 14.74 -11.29 14.61
C HIS A 402 13.79 -10.75 15.70
N THR A 403 12.70 -11.45 15.97
CA THR A 403 11.64 -11.01 16.91
C THR A 403 11.33 -12.05 18.00
N PRO A 404 12.32 -12.51 18.76
CA PRO A 404 12.19 -13.70 19.61
C PRO A 404 11.23 -13.54 20.81
N GLN A 405 10.81 -12.30 21.13
CA GLN A 405 10.01 -12.00 22.34
C GLN A 405 8.59 -11.53 22.05
N THR A 406 8.20 -11.30 20.78
CA THR A 406 6.91 -10.73 20.44
C THR A 406 5.93 -11.75 19.88
N LEU A 407 6.35 -12.53 18.88
CA LEU A 407 5.56 -13.55 18.22
C LEU A 407 6.44 -14.74 17.88
N ARG A 408 5.84 -15.94 17.86
CA ARG A 408 6.48 -17.16 17.35
C ARG A 408 5.84 -17.51 16.01
N TYR A 409 6.56 -17.25 14.93
CA TYR A 409 6.09 -17.53 13.56
C TYR A 409 6.23 -19.00 13.20
N ARG A 410 5.25 -19.51 12.49
CA ARG A 410 5.17 -20.88 11.98
C ARG A 410 4.28 -20.94 10.74
N LEU A 411 4.20 -22.08 10.08
CA LEU A 411 3.12 -22.35 9.15
C LEU A 411 1.82 -22.66 9.92
N PRO A 412 0.64 -22.38 9.37
CA PRO A 412 -0.62 -22.86 9.92
C PRO A 412 -0.67 -24.40 9.84
N THR A 413 -1.37 -25.03 10.77
CA THR A 413 -1.78 -26.41 10.57
C THR A 413 -2.83 -26.49 9.46
N GLU A 414 -3.05 -27.67 8.90
CA GLU A 414 -4.10 -27.86 7.90
C GLU A 414 -5.48 -27.47 8.43
N ALA A 415 -5.76 -27.81 9.69
CA ALA A 415 -7.02 -27.46 10.34
C ALA A 415 -7.15 -25.96 10.60
N GLU A 416 -6.10 -25.30 11.05
CA GLU A 416 -6.09 -23.83 11.22
C GLU A 416 -6.31 -23.13 9.89
N TRP A 417 -5.71 -23.65 8.80
CA TRP A 417 -5.89 -23.09 7.47
C TRP A 417 -7.35 -23.19 7.02
N GLU A 418 -7.98 -24.38 7.14
CA GLU A 418 -9.38 -24.57 6.74
C GLU A 418 -10.35 -23.79 7.65
N TYR A 419 -10.06 -23.70 8.95
CA TYR A 419 -10.79 -22.87 9.89
C TYR A 419 -10.78 -21.39 9.46
N GLY A 420 -9.60 -20.88 9.11
CA GLY A 420 -9.43 -19.54 8.56
C GLY A 420 -10.16 -19.34 7.22
N CYS A 421 -10.07 -20.32 6.30
CA CYS A 421 -10.75 -20.29 5.02
C CYS A 421 -12.27 -20.19 5.19
N ARG A 422 -12.84 -21.06 6.00
CA ARG A 422 -14.29 -21.09 6.24
C ARG A 422 -14.83 -19.86 6.94
N ALA A 423 -14.11 -19.31 7.88
CA ALA A 423 -14.54 -18.12 8.63
C ALA A 423 -16.02 -18.19 9.06
N ARG A 424 -16.45 -19.35 9.62
CA ARG A 424 -17.81 -19.74 10.02
C ARG A 424 -18.78 -20.09 8.87
N THR A 425 -18.36 -20.08 7.62
CA THR A 425 -19.19 -20.60 6.52
C THR A 425 -19.11 -22.13 6.45
N THR A 426 -20.13 -22.75 5.86
CA THR A 426 -20.20 -24.22 5.71
C THR A 426 -20.17 -24.66 4.25
N GLY A 427 -20.29 -23.73 3.30
CA GLY A 427 -20.22 -24.01 1.87
C GLY A 427 -18.81 -24.32 1.35
N PRO A 428 -18.66 -24.62 0.07
CA PRO A 428 -17.36 -24.93 -0.54
C PRO A 428 -16.39 -23.76 -0.48
N PHE A 429 -16.89 -22.52 -0.46
CA PHE A 429 -16.10 -21.28 -0.40
C PHE A 429 -16.60 -20.36 0.70
N SER A 430 -15.71 -19.51 1.24
CA SER A 430 -16.10 -18.45 2.17
C SER A 430 -17.04 -17.42 1.54
N THR A 431 -17.11 -17.37 0.21
CA THR A 431 -18.02 -16.54 -0.57
C THR A 431 -19.39 -17.18 -0.81
N GLY A 432 -19.61 -18.41 -0.34
CA GLY A 432 -20.84 -19.19 -0.51
C GLY A 432 -20.71 -20.38 -1.45
N GLU A 433 -21.75 -20.64 -2.23
CA GLU A 433 -21.86 -21.84 -3.09
C GLU A 433 -21.08 -21.73 -4.41
N ASN A 434 -20.57 -20.56 -4.75
CA ASN A 434 -19.82 -20.30 -5.97
C ASN A 434 -18.61 -19.41 -5.72
N LEU A 435 -17.65 -19.51 -6.63
CA LEU A 435 -16.47 -18.64 -6.70
C LEU A 435 -16.40 -18.01 -8.10
N THR A 436 -16.26 -16.68 -8.16
CA THR A 436 -16.09 -15.94 -9.41
C THR A 436 -14.67 -15.37 -9.52
N THR A 437 -14.27 -15.01 -10.74
CA THR A 437 -12.95 -14.39 -10.96
C THR A 437 -12.88 -12.93 -10.51
N ALA A 438 -13.99 -12.35 -10.05
CA ALA A 438 -14.02 -11.08 -9.30
C ALA A 438 -13.74 -11.27 -7.80
N GLN A 439 -13.80 -12.50 -7.29
CA GLN A 439 -13.60 -12.85 -5.89
C GLN A 439 -12.27 -13.57 -5.62
N ALA A 440 -11.65 -14.14 -6.67
CA ALA A 440 -10.41 -14.90 -6.54
C ALA A 440 -9.64 -15.01 -7.86
N ASN A 441 -8.35 -15.34 -7.77
CA ASN A 441 -7.49 -15.60 -8.91
C ASN A 441 -7.33 -17.11 -9.15
N TYR A 442 -8.08 -17.65 -10.08
CA TYR A 442 -8.01 -19.05 -10.52
C TYR A 442 -8.20 -19.14 -12.04
N ASN A 443 -8.12 -20.34 -12.63
CA ASN A 443 -8.43 -20.53 -14.05
C ASN A 443 -9.95 -20.42 -14.28
N GLY A 444 -10.43 -19.20 -14.48
CA GLY A 444 -11.86 -18.92 -14.66
C GLY A 444 -12.51 -19.58 -15.89
N ARG A 445 -11.75 -20.16 -16.81
CA ARG A 445 -12.28 -20.99 -17.90
C ARG A 445 -12.84 -22.32 -17.41
N GLN A 446 -12.52 -22.70 -16.17
CA GLN A 446 -12.97 -23.91 -15.49
C GLN A 446 -13.69 -23.51 -14.18
N PRO A 447 -14.94 -23.00 -14.29
CA PRO A 447 -15.73 -22.58 -13.15
C PRO A 447 -16.16 -23.76 -12.27
N TYR A 448 -16.64 -23.46 -11.06
CA TYR A 448 -17.19 -24.47 -10.17
C TYR A 448 -18.55 -24.95 -10.67
N GLY A 449 -18.76 -26.27 -10.74
CA GLY A 449 -20.02 -26.86 -11.18
C GLY A 449 -20.48 -26.35 -12.55
N SER A 450 -21.72 -25.85 -12.62
CA SER A 450 -22.34 -25.32 -13.84
C SER A 450 -22.37 -23.79 -13.91
N PHE A 451 -21.58 -23.10 -13.05
CA PHE A 451 -21.54 -21.64 -13.06
C PHE A 451 -20.82 -21.07 -14.29
N ALA A 452 -21.00 -19.77 -14.53
CA ALA A 452 -20.43 -19.12 -15.69
C ALA A 452 -18.89 -19.08 -15.64
N ALA A 453 -18.26 -19.31 -16.80
CA ALA A 453 -16.82 -19.13 -16.96
C ALA A 453 -16.41 -17.67 -16.78
N GLY A 454 -15.20 -17.45 -16.30
CA GLY A 454 -14.61 -16.15 -16.04
C GLY A 454 -13.23 -15.98 -16.66
N GLU A 455 -12.50 -14.99 -16.20
CA GLU A 455 -11.14 -14.65 -16.65
C GLU A 455 -10.13 -15.72 -16.26
N PHE A 456 -9.15 -15.98 -17.12
CA PHE A 456 -7.93 -16.71 -16.79
C PHE A 456 -6.73 -15.78 -16.93
N ARG A 457 -6.22 -15.25 -15.81
CA ARG A 457 -5.15 -14.25 -15.77
C ARG A 457 -3.77 -14.79 -16.11
N GLN A 458 -3.58 -16.11 -16.02
CA GLN A 458 -2.35 -16.84 -16.37
C GLN A 458 -1.10 -16.42 -15.57
N LYS A 459 -1.29 -15.78 -14.42
CA LYS A 459 -0.24 -15.31 -13.52
C LYS A 459 -0.81 -15.06 -12.13
N THR A 460 0.07 -14.90 -11.15
CA THR A 460 -0.29 -14.40 -9.82
C THR A 460 -0.79 -12.95 -9.90
N THR A 461 -1.62 -12.56 -8.95
CA THR A 461 -2.05 -11.18 -8.69
C THR A 461 -1.44 -10.70 -7.37
N PRO A 462 -1.34 -9.38 -7.13
CA PRO A 462 -0.93 -8.88 -5.83
C PRO A 462 -1.79 -9.48 -4.71
N ALA A 463 -1.16 -9.96 -3.64
CA ALA A 463 -1.86 -10.55 -2.51
C ALA A 463 -2.78 -9.51 -1.85
N GLY A 464 -4.02 -9.90 -1.53
CA GLY A 464 -5.04 -8.98 -1.02
C GLY A 464 -5.79 -8.20 -2.10
N THR A 465 -5.70 -8.59 -3.37
CA THR A 465 -6.45 -7.94 -4.47
C THR A 465 -7.96 -8.18 -4.36
N PHE A 466 -8.38 -9.31 -3.83
CA PHE A 466 -9.78 -9.72 -3.79
C PHE A 466 -10.41 -9.46 -2.42
N PRO A 467 -11.77 -9.47 -2.35
CA PRO A 467 -12.48 -9.22 -1.09
C PRO A 467 -12.03 -10.17 0.03
N LEU A 468 -11.92 -9.62 1.22
CA LEU A 468 -11.62 -10.38 2.43
C LEU A 468 -12.78 -11.33 2.78
N ASN A 469 -12.44 -12.49 3.36
CA ASN A 469 -13.45 -13.37 3.94
C ASN A 469 -14.05 -12.77 5.24
N PRO A 470 -15.10 -13.39 5.85
CA PRO A 470 -15.70 -12.89 7.07
C PRO A 470 -14.75 -12.63 8.25
N TRP A 471 -13.57 -13.23 8.27
CA TRP A 471 -12.55 -13.01 9.29
C TRP A 471 -11.42 -12.08 8.89
N GLY A 472 -11.54 -11.41 7.73
CA GLY A 472 -10.55 -10.44 7.27
C GLY A 472 -9.32 -11.07 6.62
N LEU A 473 -9.39 -12.32 6.17
CA LEU A 473 -8.33 -13.00 5.44
C LEU A 473 -8.55 -12.86 3.93
N ALA A 474 -7.49 -12.55 3.19
CA ALA A 474 -7.46 -12.46 1.74
C ALA A 474 -6.97 -13.76 1.10
N ASP A 475 -7.32 -13.96 -0.16
CA ASP A 475 -6.77 -14.99 -1.06
C ASP A 475 -6.79 -16.41 -0.49
N MET A 476 -7.81 -16.72 0.35
CA MET A 476 -8.03 -18.09 0.83
C MET A 476 -8.49 -19.02 -0.30
N HIS A 477 -8.76 -18.45 -1.48
CA HIS A 477 -9.23 -19.14 -2.69
C HIS A 477 -8.38 -18.71 -3.89
N GLY A 478 -7.50 -19.58 -4.38
CA GLY A 478 -6.69 -19.34 -5.57
C GLY A 478 -5.39 -18.60 -5.31
N ASN A 479 -4.92 -17.83 -6.26
CA ASN A 479 -3.65 -17.13 -6.37
C ASN A 479 -2.44 -18.08 -6.30
N VAL A 480 -2.02 -18.54 -5.12
CA VAL A 480 -1.02 -19.62 -4.99
C VAL A 480 -1.50 -20.68 -4.02
N TRP A 481 -1.12 -21.95 -4.26
CA TRP A 481 -1.19 -22.99 -3.26
C TRP A 481 -0.36 -22.61 -2.04
N GLU A 482 -0.80 -22.99 -0.86
CA GLU A 482 -0.17 -22.62 0.39
C GLU A 482 0.30 -23.84 1.19
N TRP A 483 1.58 -23.87 1.51
CA TRP A 483 2.14 -24.88 2.40
C TRP A 483 1.52 -24.79 3.80
N THR A 484 1.12 -25.94 4.35
CA THR A 484 0.77 -26.11 5.78
C THR A 484 1.86 -26.89 6.53
N SER A 485 1.78 -26.92 7.86
CA SER A 485 2.75 -27.65 8.69
C SER A 485 2.59 -29.15 8.65
N ASP A 486 1.45 -29.66 8.21
CA ASP A 486 1.03 -31.03 8.39
C ASP A 486 1.62 -31.96 7.34
N TRP A 487 2.05 -33.14 7.79
CA TRP A 487 2.22 -34.28 6.89
C TRP A 487 0.86 -34.75 6.40
N TYR A 488 0.79 -35.15 5.14
CA TYR A 488 -0.43 -35.69 4.59
C TYR A 488 -0.68 -37.12 5.14
N GLY A 489 -1.91 -37.32 5.55
CA GLY A 489 -2.43 -38.63 5.99
C GLY A 489 -3.96 -38.60 6.05
N PRO A 490 -4.59 -39.75 6.28
CA PRO A 490 -6.03 -39.80 6.48
C PRO A 490 -6.43 -39.00 7.71
N TYR A 491 -7.61 -38.42 7.68
CA TYR A 491 -8.20 -37.80 8.86
C TYR A 491 -8.53 -38.88 9.89
N PRO A 492 -8.44 -38.53 11.19
CA PRO A 492 -8.81 -39.47 12.25
C PRO A 492 -10.26 -39.94 12.13
N GLU A 493 -10.50 -41.22 12.27
CA GLU A 493 -11.84 -41.79 12.32
C GLU A 493 -12.44 -41.61 13.73
N GLY A 494 -13.73 -41.34 13.81
CA GLY A 494 -14.47 -41.25 15.06
C GLY A 494 -15.42 -40.08 15.15
N THR A 495 -16.24 -40.06 16.21
CA THR A 495 -17.24 -38.98 16.45
C THR A 495 -16.76 -37.94 17.47
N ALA A 496 -15.63 -38.13 18.12
CA ALA A 496 -15.04 -37.15 19.01
C ALA A 496 -14.35 -36.05 18.23
N ALA A 497 -14.49 -34.81 18.68
CA ALA A 497 -13.78 -33.67 18.05
C ALA A 497 -12.26 -33.85 18.17
N ASN A 498 -11.56 -33.62 17.08
CA ASN A 498 -10.10 -33.56 17.06
C ASN A 498 -9.63 -32.22 17.63
N ILE A 499 -8.89 -32.27 18.73
CA ILE A 499 -8.43 -31.09 19.45
C ILE A 499 -7.06 -30.65 18.90
N ASP A 500 -6.98 -29.41 18.41
CA ASP A 500 -5.76 -28.79 17.85
C ASP A 500 -4.95 -29.78 16.96
N PRO A 501 -5.53 -30.35 15.89
CA PRO A 501 -4.86 -31.38 15.11
C PRO A 501 -3.63 -30.85 14.35
N HIS A 502 -2.58 -31.68 14.27
CA HIS A 502 -1.31 -31.40 13.58
C HIS A 502 -0.98 -32.42 12.49
N GLY A 503 -1.92 -33.28 12.12
CA GLY A 503 -1.68 -34.38 11.21
C GLY A 503 -0.73 -35.46 11.76
N PRO A 504 -0.29 -36.40 10.93
CA PRO A 504 0.68 -37.42 11.30
C PRO A 504 2.04 -36.85 11.74
N SER A 505 2.76 -37.53 12.63
CA SER A 505 4.09 -37.09 13.10
C SER A 505 5.18 -37.17 12.02
N SER A 506 4.96 -37.96 10.96
CA SER A 506 5.88 -38.13 9.84
C SER A 506 5.11 -38.50 8.58
N GLY A 507 5.74 -38.28 7.42
CA GLY A 507 5.14 -38.57 6.11
C GLY A 507 6.14 -38.32 4.98
N GLU A 508 5.72 -38.60 3.76
CA GLU A 508 6.50 -38.32 2.55
C GLU A 508 6.14 -36.97 1.92
N LYS A 509 4.88 -36.51 2.09
CA LYS A 509 4.35 -35.30 1.49
C LYS A 509 3.70 -34.42 2.55
N ARG A 510 3.79 -33.11 2.36
CA ARG A 510 3.09 -32.09 3.14
C ARG A 510 1.79 -31.69 2.47
N VAL A 511 0.82 -31.29 3.27
CA VAL A 511 -0.44 -30.76 2.77
C VAL A 511 -0.22 -29.34 2.25
N ILE A 512 -0.86 -29.04 1.12
CA ILE A 512 -1.02 -27.69 0.59
C ILE A 512 -2.49 -27.40 0.34
N ARG A 513 -2.88 -26.15 0.45
CA ARG A 513 -4.29 -25.72 0.45
C ARG A 513 -4.52 -24.52 -0.45
N GLY A 514 -5.79 -24.20 -0.77
CA GLY A 514 -6.26 -22.95 -1.36
C GLY A 514 -6.40 -22.92 -2.88
N GLY A 515 -5.81 -23.84 -3.61
CA GLY A 515 -5.77 -23.76 -5.07
C GLY A 515 -4.78 -22.70 -5.56
N SER A 516 -4.82 -22.38 -6.84
CA SER A 516 -3.96 -21.33 -7.39
C SER A 516 -4.52 -20.74 -8.69
N TRP A 517 -3.88 -19.68 -9.18
CA TRP A 517 -4.21 -19.02 -10.44
C TRP A 517 -4.27 -19.97 -11.65
N PHE A 518 -3.58 -21.11 -11.58
CA PHE A 518 -3.46 -22.07 -12.70
C PHE A 518 -4.53 -23.16 -12.67
N PHE A 519 -5.09 -23.48 -11.49
CA PHE A 519 -6.04 -24.55 -11.29
C PHE A 519 -7.49 -24.05 -11.40
N ASP A 520 -8.44 -24.98 -11.51
CA ASP A 520 -9.87 -24.75 -11.60
C ASP A 520 -10.46 -24.22 -10.27
N ALA A 521 -11.70 -23.77 -10.31
CA ALA A 521 -12.40 -23.30 -9.11
C ALA A 521 -12.59 -24.42 -8.07
N ASN A 522 -12.74 -25.68 -8.50
CA ASN A 522 -12.87 -26.83 -7.61
C ASN A 522 -11.64 -26.97 -6.69
N SER A 523 -10.46 -26.69 -7.23
CA SER A 523 -9.20 -26.73 -6.49
C SER A 523 -9.08 -25.66 -5.41
N ALA A 524 -9.91 -24.60 -5.48
CA ALA A 524 -9.91 -23.49 -4.53
C ALA A 524 -10.96 -23.66 -3.40
N ARG A 525 -11.64 -24.81 -3.26
CA ARG A 525 -12.57 -25.08 -2.16
C ARG A 525 -11.83 -25.14 -0.81
N CYS A 526 -12.47 -24.68 0.26
CA CYS A 526 -11.88 -24.74 1.62
C CYS A 526 -11.50 -26.16 2.02
N ALA A 527 -12.31 -27.15 1.65
CA ALA A 527 -12.09 -28.55 2.03
C ALA A 527 -11.03 -29.27 1.19
N LEU A 528 -10.72 -28.77 -0.01
CA LEU A 528 -9.83 -29.49 -0.92
C LEU A 528 -8.41 -29.59 -0.38
N ARG A 529 -7.90 -30.81 -0.37
CA ARG A 529 -6.55 -31.18 0.05
C ARG A 529 -5.69 -31.49 -1.17
N TYR A 530 -4.47 -30.97 -1.19
CA TYR A 530 -3.46 -31.37 -2.16
C TYR A 530 -2.11 -31.59 -1.48
N THR A 531 -1.16 -32.17 -2.17
CA THR A 531 0.10 -32.58 -1.52
C THR A 531 1.32 -32.36 -2.39
N HIS A 532 2.43 -31.97 -1.75
CA HIS A 532 3.75 -31.93 -2.38
C HIS A 532 4.83 -32.51 -1.46
N ALA A 533 5.88 -33.08 -2.05
CA ALA A 533 7.05 -33.45 -1.29
C ALA A 533 7.78 -32.18 -0.77
N PRO A 534 8.42 -32.21 0.41
CA PRO A 534 9.02 -30.99 1.00
C PRO A 534 10.07 -30.28 0.15
N GLN A 535 10.66 -30.97 -0.82
CA GLN A 535 11.64 -30.43 -1.77
C GLN A 535 11.00 -29.88 -3.06
N ASP A 536 9.70 -30.09 -3.27
CA ASP A 536 9.01 -29.57 -4.43
C ASP A 536 8.84 -28.06 -4.34
N LYS A 537 8.81 -27.42 -5.48
CA LYS A 537 8.51 -26.01 -5.65
C LYS A 537 7.87 -25.76 -7.01
N GLY A 538 7.15 -24.68 -7.16
CA GLY A 538 6.47 -24.38 -8.43
C GLY A 538 5.99 -22.94 -8.50
N PHE A 539 5.74 -22.48 -9.71
CA PHE A 539 5.30 -21.11 -10.04
C PHE A 539 3.89 -20.76 -9.51
N SER A 540 3.25 -21.68 -8.81
CA SER A 540 1.93 -21.51 -8.21
C SER A 540 1.89 -22.03 -6.76
N LEU A 541 3.05 -22.17 -6.09
CA LEU A 541 3.18 -22.71 -4.76
C LEU A 541 3.96 -21.76 -3.86
N GLY A 542 3.24 -21.13 -2.94
CA GLY A 542 3.71 -20.20 -1.92
C GLY A 542 3.26 -20.61 -0.52
N PHE A 543 3.04 -19.63 0.36
CA PHE A 543 2.63 -19.91 1.75
C PHE A 543 2.11 -18.65 2.43
N ARG A 544 1.31 -18.82 3.48
CA ARG A 544 1.05 -17.79 4.51
C ARG A 544 1.59 -18.21 5.86
N LEU A 545 1.77 -17.29 6.77
CA LEU A 545 2.22 -17.56 8.12
C LEU A 545 1.05 -17.71 9.09
N ALA A 546 1.30 -18.47 10.15
CA ALA A 546 0.61 -18.32 11.43
C ALA A 546 1.61 -17.87 12.48
N ALA A 547 1.11 -17.35 13.61
CA ALA A 547 1.96 -17.00 14.72
C ALA A 547 1.23 -17.19 16.06
N ASP A 548 2.01 -17.51 17.09
CA ASP A 548 1.53 -17.61 18.46
C ASP A 548 2.12 -16.46 19.29
N ARG A 549 1.34 -15.94 20.24
CA ARG A 549 1.87 -15.02 21.25
C ARG A 549 2.71 -15.82 22.25
N PRO A 550 3.89 -15.36 22.66
CA PRO A 550 4.64 -15.96 23.75
C PRO A 550 3.79 -16.01 25.02
N ARG A 551 3.95 -17.08 25.79
CA ARG A 551 3.28 -17.25 27.09
C ARG A 551 3.92 -16.40 28.16
#